data_b6c418bb558a9e89efd6637f68382db2
#
_entry.id   b6c418bb558a9e89efd6637f68382db2
#
_cell.length_a   1.000
_cell.length_b   1.000
_cell.length_c   1.000
_cell.angle_alpha   90.00
_cell.angle_beta   90.00
_cell.angle_gamma   90.00
#
_symmetry.space_group_name_H-M   'P 1'
#
loop_
_entity.id
_entity.type
_entity.pdbx_description
1 polymer ?
#
loop_
_entity_poly.entity_id
_entity_poly.type
_entity_poly.pdbx_seq_one_letter_code
_entity_poly.pdbx_strand_id
1 'polypeptide(L)'
;MIITHKIAWDKCLSHQLWPAIEKGWKDEGKDIHFFWGLAGKNIPEIAECERKGEEWWYVDVGYITEQITRYPEPIIHNYDKTYFRICKGGIHTNKFHVVSPDRWNVLIKQGIDAEFKGWRDSGDYVLLCPSSPTVTYHINGISQEEWIKQVGEEVRKHTDRPIKVRNKPRPNNEFWGTDIKDDIKNAWCVVTNMSLSAIDGILN
;
A
#
# COMPACT_ATOMS: atom_id res chain seq x y z
N MET A 1 7.99 -21.38 -16.24
CA MET A 1 8.87 -20.21 -16.54
C MET A 1 8.42 -19.03 -15.69
N ILE A 2 9.34 -18.12 -15.29
CA ILE A 2 8.96 -16.89 -14.58
C ILE A 2 8.65 -15.80 -15.59
N ILE A 3 7.50 -15.16 -15.44
CA ILE A 3 7.02 -14.08 -16.29
C ILE A 3 6.85 -12.82 -15.42
N THR A 4 7.69 -11.81 -15.63
CA THR A 4 7.67 -10.57 -14.87
C THR A 4 6.97 -9.47 -15.65
N HIS A 5 5.89 -8.93 -15.09
CA HIS A 5 5.12 -7.83 -15.67
C HIS A 5 5.69 -6.49 -15.19
N LYS A 6 6.62 -5.96 -15.98
CA LYS A 6 7.34 -4.72 -15.67
C LYS A 6 6.49 -3.51 -16.00
N ILE A 7 6.48 -2.52 -15.11
CA ILE A 7 5.94 -1.21 -15.43
C ILE A 7 7.01 -0.42 -16.19
N ALA A 8 6.62 0.28 -17.24
CA ALA A 8 7.52 0.99 -18.15
C ALA A 8 8.19 2.26 -17.57
N TRP A 9 8.36 2.35 -16.25
CA TRP A 9 8.98 3.49 -15.59
C TRP A 9 10.44 3.19 -15.27
N ASP A 10 11.37 3.85 -15.94
CA ASP A 10 12.83 3.67 -15.83
C ASP A 10 13.43 3.80 -14.41
N LYS A 11 12.63 4.23 -13.43
CA LYS A 11 13.06 4.44 -12.04
C LYS A 11 12.24 3.63 -11.03
N CYS A 12 11.56 2.58 -11.47
CA CYS A 12 10.77 1.75 -10.58
C CYS A 12 11.65 0.79 -9.78
N LEU A 13 11.44 0.71 -8.47
CA LEU A 13 12.12 -0.24 -7.58
C LEU A 13 11.95 -1.70 -8.00
N SER A 14 10.88 -2.02 -8.75
CA SER A 14 10.65 -3.35 -9.32
C SER A 14 11.81 -3.85 -10.16
N HIS A 15 12.52 -2.96 -10.89
CA HIS A 15 13.65 -3.34 -11.73
C HIS A 15 14.80 -3.99 -10.96
N GLN A 16 14.93 -3.70 -9.67
CA GLN A 16 15.93 -4.33 -8.81
C GLN A 16 15.47 -5.68 -8.26
N LEU A 17 14.17 -5.81 -8.06
CA LEU A 17 13.59 -7.02 -7.49
C LEU A 17 13.51 -8.16 -8.50
N TRP A 18 13.26 -7.88 -9.80
CA TRP A 18 13.08 -8.91 -10.81
C TRP A 18 14.29 -9.85 -10.95
N PRO A 19 15.53 -9.36 -11.02
CA PRO A 19 16.69 -10.27 -11.05
C PRO A 19 16.81 -11.16 -9.82
N ALA A 20 16.39 -10.67 -8.66
CA ALA A 20 16.41 -11.45 -7.43
C ALA A 20 15.35 -12.55 -7.44
N ILE A 21 14.14 -12.25 -7.94
CA ILE A 21 13.07 -13.25 -8.11
C ILE A 21 13.49 -14.31 -9.13
N GLU A 22 13.98 -13.89 -10.30
CA GLU A 22 14.39 -14.80 -11.39
C GLU A 22 15.53 -15.73 -10.92
N LYS A 23 16.46 -15.22 -10.13
CA LYS A 23 17.58 -16.01 -9.60
C LYS A 23 17.18 -16.92 -8.44
N GLY A 24 16.29 -16.45 -7.57
CA GLY A 24 15.95 -17.14 -6.32
C GLY A 24 14.80 -18.13 -6.44
N TRP A 25 13.98 -18.02 -7.47
CA TRP A 25 12.82 -18.88 -7.66
C TRP A 25 13.21 -20.18 -8.35
N LYS A 26 12.76 -21.30 -7.78
CA LYS A 26 12.98 -22.62 -8.42
C LYS A 26 11.96 -22.80 -9.52
N ASP A 27 12.41 -23.25 -10.70
CA ASP A 27 11.52 -23.62 -11.80
C ASP A 27 10.72 -24.87 -11.41
N GLU A 28 9.40 -24.71 -11.34
CA GLU A 28 8.45 -25.79 -11.02
C GLU A 28 7.80 -26.38 -12.27
N GLY A 29 8.31 -26.07 -13.48
CA GLY A 29 7.79 -26.58 -14.74
C GLY A 29 6.47 -25.95 -15.20
N LYS A 30 6.02 -24.87 -14.55
CA LYS A 30 4.81 -24.10 -14.90
C LYS A 30 5.13 -22.62 -15.04
N ASP A 31 4.26 -21.89 -15.73
CA ASP A 31 4.35 -20.45 -15.83
C ASP A 31 3.86 -19.80 -14.52
N ILE A 32 4.63 -18.85 -14.01
CA ILE A 32 4.34 -18.11 -12.80
C ILE A 32 4.51 -16.62 -13.10
N HIS A 33 3.46 -15.86 -12.87
CA HIS A 33 3.39 -14.44 -13.18
C HIS A 33 3.65 -13.58 -11.95
N PHE A 34 4.51 -12.57 -12.08
CA PHE A 34 4.78 -11.58 -11.04
C PHE A 34 4.39 -10.19 -11.52
N PHE A 35 3.47 -9.54 -10.80
CA PHE A 35 2.95 -8.22 -11.14
C PHE A 35 3.40 -7.17 -10.12
N TRP A 36 4.02 -6.11 -10.60
CA TRP A 36 4.32 -4.95 -9.78
C TRP A 36 3.12 -4.01 -9.67
N GLY A 37 2.44 -4.02 -8.53
CA GLY A 37 1.27 -3.18 -8.30
C GLY A 37 0.11 -3.46 -9.27
N LEU A 38 -0.86 -2.57 -9.29
CA LEU A 38 -2.05 -2.64 -10.15
C LEU A 38 -2.01 -1.64 -11.31
N ALA A 39 -0.87 -1.02 -11.59
CA ALA A 39 -0.77 0.01 -12.61
C ALA A 39 -0.70 -0.57 -14.04
N GLY A 40 -1.01 0.26 -15.02
CA GLY A 40 -0.91 -0.08 -16.44
C GLY A 40 -1.80 -1.24 -16.84
N LYS A 41 -1.22 -2.26 -17.45
CA LYS A 41 -1.92 -3.45 -17.94
C LYS A 41 -2.07 -4.57 -16.90
N ASN A 42 -1.59 -4.37 -15.67
CA ASN A 42 -1.54 -5.46 -14.69
C ASN A 42 -2.92 -6.00 -14.32
N ILE A 43 -3.95 -5.13 -14.19
CA ILE A 43 -5.31 -5.59 -13.85
C ILE A 43 -5.87 -6.56 -14.91
N PRO A 44 -5.93 -6.21 -16.20
CA PRO A 44 -6.42 -7.16 -17.21
C PRO A 44 -5.55 -8.41 -17.35
N GLU A 45 -4.24 -8.32 -17.17
CA GLU A 45 -3.35 -9.50 -17.20
C GLU A 45 -3.57 -10.42 -15.99
N ILE A 46 -3.79 -9.85 -14.79
CA ILE A 46 -4.18 -10.62 -13.60
C ILE A 46 -5.50 -11.36 -13.84
N ALA A 47 -6.52 -10.66 -14.36
CA ALA A 47 -7.80 -11.28 -14.68
C ALA A 47 -7.66 -12.41 -15.71
N GLU A 48 -6.75 -12.28 -16.66
CA GLU A 48 -6.45 -13.34 -17.63
C GLU A 48 -5.75 -14.56 -16.99
N CYS A 49 -4.80 -14.32 -16.06
CA CYS A 49 -4.19 -15.40 -15.28
C CYS A 49 -5.26 -16.16 -14.47
N GLU A 50 -6.16 -15.44 -13.80
CA GLU A 50 -7.27 -16.05 -13.03
C GLU A 50 -8.21 -16.87 -13.93
N ARG A 51 -8.58 -16.33 -15.09
CA ARG A 51 -9.42 -17.03 -16.07
C ARG A 51 -8.79 -18.33 -16.59
N LYS A 52 -7.47 -18.36 -16.74
CA LYS A 52 -6.69 -19.53 -17.19
C LYS A 52 -6.31 -20.49 -16.07
N GLY A 53 -6.47 -20.10 -14.80
CA GLY A 53 -5.97 -20.82 -13.64
C GLY A 53 -4.44 -20.81 -13.54
N GLU A 54 -3.79 -19.80 -14.13
CA GLU A 54 -2.34 -19.61 -14.04
C GLU A 54 -1.95 -19.01 -12.69
N GLU A 55 -0.79 -19.40 -12.19
CA GLU A 55 -0.30 -18.91 -10.90
C GLU A 55 0.23 -17.50 -11.04
N TRP A 56 -0.24 -16.57 -10.18
CA TRP A 56 0.24 -15.22 -10.16
C TRP A 56 0.55 -14.72 -8.75
N TRP A 57 1.47 -13.76 -8.67
CA TRP A 57 1.94 -13.13 -7.46
C TRP A 57 1.90 -11.62 -7.60
N TYR A 58 1.34 -10.97 -6.60
CA TYR A 58 1.36 -9.52 -6.47
C TYR A 58 2.61 -9.10 -5.73
N VAL A 59 3.30 -8.10 -6.26
CA VAL A 59 4.50 -7.54 -5.68
C VAL A 59 4.32 -6.03 -5.53
N ASP A 60 4.63 -5.52 -4.36
CA ASP A 60 4.57 -4.09 -4.07
C ASP A 60 5.54 -3.77 -2.93
N VAL A 61 5.64 -2.50 -2.59
CA VAL A 61 6.39 -2.06 -1.42
C VAL A 61 5.76 -2.61 -0.15
N GLY A 62 6.58 -2.86 0.86
CA GLY A 62 6.14 -3.30 2.18
C GLY A 62 5.31 -2.23 2.88
N TYR A 63 4.61 -2.64 3.94
CA TYR A 63 3.75 -1.72 4.71
C TYR A 63 4.54 -0.68 5.51
N ILE A 64 5.71 -1.07 5.98
CA ILE A 64 6.62 -0.22 6.74
C ILE A 64 7.93 -0.14 5.96
N THR A 65 8.18 1.02 5.35
CA THR A 65 9.35 1.20 4.51
C THR A 65 9.59 2.69 4.22
N GLU A 66 10.84 3.11 4.19
CA GLU A 66 11.27 4.45 3.78
C GLU A 66 11.87 4.43 2.38
N GLN A 67 11.25 3.74 1.46
CA GLN A 67 11.80 3.46 0.13
C GLN A 67 12.02 4.68 -0.75
N ILE A 68 11.16 5.69 -0.59
CA ILE A 68 11.21 6.89 -1.42
C ILE A 68 11.02 8.11 -0.54
N THR A 69 12.04 8.95 -0.49
CA THR A 69 11.90 10.30 0.02
C THR A 69 11.55 11.21 -1.16
N ARG A 70 10.34 11.74 -1.16
CA ARG A 70 9.85 12.62 -2.23
C ARG A 70 10.12 14.09 -1.97
N TYR A 71 10.41 14.44 -0.73
CA TYR A 71 10.65 15.81 -0.29
C TYR A 71 11.81 15.87 0.69
N PRO A 72 12.62 16.94 0.64
CA PRO A 72 12.68 17.88 -0.48
C PRO A 72 13.17 17.19 -1.75
N GLU A 73 12.89 17.79 -2.91
CA GLU A 73 13.49 17.31 -4.16
C GLU A 73 15.02 17.43 -4.13
N PRO A 74 15.76 16.54 -4.79
CA PRO A 74 15.30 15.49 -5.72
C PRO A 74 14.75 14.26 -5.01
N ILE A 75 13.95 13.45 -5.73
CA ILE A 75 13.43 12.17 -5.21
C ILE A 75 14.62 11.26 -4.90
N ILE A 76 14.69 10.80 -3.64
CA ILE A 76 15.73 9.89 -3.17
C ILE A 76 15.10 8.50 -3.01
N HIS A 77 15.74 7.49 -3.61
CA HIS A 77 15.37 6.09 -3.44
C HIS A 77 16.26 5.46 -2.37
N ASN A 78 15.66 5.06 -1.26
CA ASN A 78 16.33 4.42 -0.13
C ASN A 78 16.29 2.90 -0.29
N TYR A 79 17.14 2.35 -1.14
CA TYR A 79 17.14 0.91 -1.44
C TYR A 79 17.44 0.04 -0.22
N ASP A 80 18.31 0.49 0.66
CA ASP A 80 18.69 -0.24 1.87
C ASP A 80 17.57 -0.30 2.92
N LYS A 81 16.56 0.58 2.78
CA LYS A 81 15.39 0.66 3.66
C LYS A 81 14.11 0.22 2.95
N THR A 82 14.24 -0.46 1.84
CA THR A 82 13.11 -0.91 1.04
C THR A 82 12.79 -2.36 1.33
N TYR A 83 11.56 -2.59 1.78
CA TYR A 83 10.99 -3.93 1.96
C TYR A 83 9.88 -4.15 0.95
N PHE A 84 9.81 -5.36 0.43
CA PHE A 84 8.79 -5.74 -0.55
C PHE A 84 7.75 -6.66 0.08
N ARG A 85 6.54 -6.50 -0.36
CA ARG A 85 5.43 -7.40 -0.10
C ARG A 85 5.23 -8.27 -1.33
N ILE A 86 5.16 -9.58 -1.13
CA ILE A 86 4.92 -10.56 -2.19
C ILE A 86 3.76 -11.42 -1.72
N CYS A 87 2.63 -11.39 -2.45
CA CYS A 87 1.41 -12.10 -2.09
C CYS A 87 0.96 -12.99 -3.25
N LYS A 88 0.61 -14.24 -2.97
CA LYS A 88 0.10 -15.18 -3.96
C LYS A 88 -1.40 -14.97 -4.19
N GLY A 89 -1.81 -14.79 -5.43
CA GLY A 89 -3.21 -14.75 -5.85
C GLY A 89 -4.05 -13.65 -5.19
N GLY A 90 -3.43 -12.52 -4.81
CA GLY A 90 -4.14 -11.41 -4.20
C GLY A 90 -3.21 -10.26 -3.79
N ILE A 91 -3.79 -9.09 -3.54
CA ILE A 91 -3.05 -7.89 -3.12
C ILE A 91 -2.56 -8.03 -1.67
N HIS A 92 -3.29 -8.78 -0.85
CA HIS A 92 -2.96 -9.09 0.53
C HIS A 92 -3.12 -10.57 0.79
N THR A 93 -2.44 -11.07 1.82
CA THR A 93 -2.74 -12.40 2.35
C THR A 93 -4.00 -12.35 3.20
N ASN A 94 -4.93 -13.26 2.93
CA ASN A 94 -6.13 -13.46 3.75
C ASN A 94 -5.90 -14.47 4.89
N LYS A 95 -4.70 -15.00 5.01
CA LYS A 95 -4.33 -15.99 6.02
C LYS A 95 -3.42 -15.36 7.05
N PHE A 96 -3.86 -15.36 8.29
CA PHE A 96 -2.99 -15.03 9.41
C PHE A 96 -2.17 -16.26 9.76
N HIS A 97 -0.85 -16.12 9.69
CA HIS A 97 0.09 -17.15 10.09
C HIS A 97 0.89 -16.63 11.27
N VAL A 98 1.18 -17.51 12.21
CA VAL A 98 2.24 -17.22 13.17
C VAL A 98 3.55 -17.17 12.40
N VAL A 99 4.17 -16.00 12.36
CA VAL A 99 5.44 -15.77 11.67
C VAL A 99 6.52 -15.42 12.67
N SER A 100 7.78 -15.73 12.32
CA SER A 100 8.91 -15.28 13.12
C SER A 100 8.93 -13.75 13.23
N PRO A 101 9.22 -13.19 14.42
CA PRO A 101 9.36 -11.75 14.61
C PRO A 101 10.68 -11.19 14.02
N ASP A 102 11.50 -12.00 13.36
CA ASP A 102 12.85 -11.62 12.93
C ASP A 102 12.86 -10.36 12.06
N ARG A 103 11.95 -10.27 11.08
CA ARG A 103 11.85 -9.10 10.22
C ARG A 103 11.40 -7.86 10.98
N TRP A 104 10.48 -8.02 11.93
CA TRP A 104 10.04 -6.95 12.82
C TRP A 104 11.19 -6.44 13.67
N ASN A 105 11.94 -7.35 14.26
CA ASN A 105 13.11 -7.03 15.09
C ASN A 105 14.20 -6.29 14.28
N VAL A 106 14.35 -6.60 12.99
CA VAL A 106 15.26 -5.86 12.10
C VAL A 106 14.76 -4.41 11.92
N LEU A 107 13.46 -4.19 11.68
CA LEU A 107 12.89 -2.85 11.54
C LEU A 107 13.10 -2.02 12.82
N ILE A 108 12.83 -2.58 13.99
CA ILE A 108 13.04 -1.91 15.27
C ILE A 108 14.52 -1.55 15.48
N LYS A 109 15.45 -2.45 15.17
CA LYS A 109 16.89 -2.17 15.24
C LYS A 109 17.35 -1.08 14.27
N GLN A 110 16.64 -0.87 13.18
CA GLN A 110 16.88 0.21 12.23
C GLN A 110 16.27 1.56 12.68
N GLY A 111 15.67 1.62 13.87
CA GLY A 111 15.11 2.83 14.43
C GLY A 111 13.73 3.20 13.87
N ILE A 112 13.01 2.25 13.26
CA ILE A 112 11.62 2.46 12.87
C ILE A 112 10.77 2.48 14.13
N ASP A 113 10.12 3.61 14.40
CA ASP A 113 9.11 3.74 15.45
C ASP A 113 7.85 3.01 15.02
N ALA A 114 7.69 1.79 15.49
CA ALA A 114 6.57 0.92 15.18
C ALA A 114 5.88 0.43 16.47
N GLU A 115 6.02 1.19 17.55
CA GLU A 115 5.35 0.90 18.81
C GLU A 115 3.90 1.34 18.76
N PHE A 116 2.98 0.45 19.14
CA PHE A 116 1.58 0.79 19.33
C PHE A 116 1.40 1.61 20.60
N LYS A 117 1.01 2.88 20.43
CA LYS A 117 0.87 3.84 21.53
C LYS A 117 -0.48 3.81 22.25
N GLY A 118 -1.35 2.89 21.86
CA GLY A 118 -2.71 2.80 22.38
C GLY A 118 -3.73 3.61 21.57
N TRP A 119 -5.01 3.40 21.87
CA TRP A 119 -6.10 4.15 21.26
C TRP A 119 -6.28 5.51 21.95
N ARG A 120 -6.63 6.52 21.16
CA ARG A 120 -6.92 7.86 21.67
C ARG A 120 -8.42 8.12 21.68
N ASP A 121 -8.91 8.79 22.71
CA ASP A 121 -10.31 9.23 22.82
C ASP A 121 -10.49 10.68 22.34
N SER A 122 -9.40 11.38 22.00
CA SER A 122 -9.39 12.78 21.58
C SER A 122 -9.14 12.91 20.08
N GLY A 123 -9.56 14.01 19.51
CA GLY A 123 -9.34 14.38 18.12
C GLY A 123 -10.50 15.18 17.55
N ASP A 124 -10.20 16.06 16.60
CA ASP A 124 -11.12 17.09 16.11
C ASP A 124 -11.96 16.59 14.93
N TYR A 125 -11.49 15.59 14.19
CA TYR A 125 -12.13 15.13 12.95
C TYR A 125 -11.86 13.66 12.66
N VAL A 126 -12.67 13.10 11.76
CA VAL A 126 -12.41 11.81 11.11
C VAL A 126 -11.59 12.05 9.85
N LEU A 127 -10.45 11.37 9.72
CA LEU A 127 -9.59 11.45 8.56
C LEU A 127 -9.90 10.31 7.59
N LEU A 128 -10.53 10.60 6.46
CA LEU A 128 -10.74 9.63 5.37
C LEU A 128 -9.53 9.62 4.44
N CYS A 129 -8.87 8.49 4.36
CA CYS A 129 -7.71 8.26 3.49
C CYS A 129 -8.05 7.21 2.42
N PRO A 130 -8.70 7.58 1.32
CA PRO A 130 -9.02 6.63 0.27
C PRO A 130 -7.76 6.09 -0.40
N SER A 131 -7.82 4.85 -0.86
CA SER A 131 -6.80 4.32 -1.77
C SER A 131 -6.81 5.07 -3.10
N SER A 132 -5.80 4.87 -3.93
CA SER A 132 -5.80 5.47 -5.28
C SER A 132 -7.05 5.03 -6.08
N PRO A 133 -7.54 5.84 -7.04
CA PRO A 133 -8.73 5.51 -7.83
C PRO A 133 -8.70 4.11 -8.41
N THR A 134 -7.55 3.70 -8.97
CA THR A 134 -7.34 2.36 -9.54
C THR A 134 -7.54 1.25 -8.50
N VAL A 135 -6.95 1.41 -7.31
CA VAL A 135 -7.06 0.40 -6.24
C VAL A 135 -8.48 0.38 -5.70
N THR A 136 -9.09 1.54 -5.46
CA THR A 136 -10.48 1.62 -4.99
C THR A 136 -11.43 0.92 -5.95
N TYR A 137 -11.31 1.19 -7.26
CA TYR A 137 -12.15 0.54 -8.27
C TYR A 137 -11.93 -0.97 -8.32
N HIS A 138 -10.68 -1.42 -8.30
CA HIS A 138 -10.36 -2.86 -8.35
C HIS A 138 -10.92 -3.63 -7.14
N ILE A 139 -10.88 -3.04 -5.96
CA ILE A 139 -11.31 -3.71 -4.72
C ILE A 139 -12.81 -3.59 -4.48
N ASN A 140 -13.39 -2.42 -4.75
CA ASN A 140 -14.76 -2.10 -4.34
C ASN A 140 -15.74 -2.06 -5.53
N GLY A 141 -15.24 -2.07 -6.78
CA GLY A 141 -16.07 -1.95 -7.98
C GLY A 141 -16.70 -0.57 -8.19
N ILE A 142 -16.33 0.43 -7.38
CA ILE A 142 -16.86 1.80 -7.42
C ILE A 142 -15.76 2.83 -7.55
N SER A 143 -16.11 4.06 -7.95
CA SER A 143 -15.14 5.15 -8.04
C SER A 143 -14.65 5.58 -6.64
N GLN A 144 -13.53 6.28 -6.60
CA GLN A 144 -12.99 6.82 -5.34
C GLN A 144 -13.96 7.84 -4.73
N GLU A 145 -14.59 8.67 -5.56
CA GLU A 145 -15.57 9.68 -5.16
C GLU A 145 -16.80 9.02 -4.54
N GLU A 146 -17.31 7.96 -5.17
CA GLU A 146 -18.43 7.21 -4.64
C GLU A 146 -18.09 6.51 -3.32
N TRP A 147 -16.88 5.97 -3.21
CA TRP A 147 -16.39 5.40 -1.95
C TRP A 147 -16.32 6.45 -0.83
N ILE A 148 -15.77 7.63 -1.11
CA ILE A 148 -15.71 8.75 -0.15
C ILE A 148 -17.11 9.14 0.32
N LYS A 149 -18.07 9.24 -0.60
CA LYS A 149 -19.45 9.57 -0.30
C LYS A 149 -20.10 8.52 0.61
N GLN A 150 -20.08 7.25 0.22
CA GLN A 150 -20.70 6.15 0.96
C GLN A 150 -20.10 6.00 2.36
N VAL A 151 -18.77 6.03 2.47
CA VAL A 151 -18.09 5.93 3.77
C VAL A 151 -18.33 7.17 4.62
N GLY A 152 -18.37 8.36 4.00
CA GLY A 152 -18.72 9.60 4.69
C GLY A 152 -20.13 9.56 5.28
N GLU A 153 -21.11 9.08 4.52
CA GLU A 153 -22.48 8.87 5.00
C GLU A 153 -22.55 7.85 6.15
N GLU A 154 -21.77 6.77 6.07
CA GLU A 154 -21.70 5.78 7.14
C GLU A 154 -21.07 6.36 8.42
N VAL A 155 -19.96 7.07 8.31
CA VAL A 155 -19.30 7.74 9.44
C VAL A 155 -20.24 8.72 10.14
N ARG A 156 -21.08 9.45 9.40
CA ARG A 156 -22.06 10.39 9.96
C ARG A 156 -23.10 9.75 10.86
N LYS A 157 -23.35 8.44 10.76
CA LYS A 157 -24.25 7.73 11.66
C LYS A 157 -23.66 7.51 13.05
N HIS A 158 -22.34 7.67 13.19
CA HIS A 158 -21.60 7.35 14.41
C HIS A 158 -20.98 8.57 15.09
N THR A 159 -20.80 9.69 14.38
CA THR A 159 -20.20 10.89 14.95
C THR A 159 -20.54 12.15 14.13
N ASP A 160 -20.68 13.28 14.87
CA ASP A 160 -20.85 14.62 14.30
C ASP A 160 -19.53 15.33 13.98
N ARG A 161 -18.39 14.69 14.28
CA ARG A 161 -17.07 15.29 14.01
C ARG A 161 -16.89 15.60 12.52
N PRO A 162 -16.25 16.71 12.16
CA PRO A 162 -15.91 17.01 10.78
C PRO A 162 -15.21 15.83 10.10
N ILE A 163 -15.46 15.65 8.80
CA ILE A 163 -14.76 14.68 7.98
C ILE A 163 -13.75 15.44 7.13
N LYS A 164 -12.48 15.07 7.25
CA LYS A 164 -11.40 15.54 6.40
C LYS A 164 -10.99 14.43 5.45
N VAL A 165 -10.98 14.72 4.14
CA VAL A 165 -10.51 13.75 3.14
C VAL A 165 -9.07 14.05 2.79
N ARG A 166 -8.20 13.03 2.87
CA ARG A 166 -6.80 13.12 2.45
C ARG A 166 -6.52 12.15 1.33
N ASN A 167 -6.42 12.66 0.13
CA ASN A 167 -6.02 11.88 -1.03
C ASN A 167 -4.52 11.57 -1.00
N LYS A 168 -4.13 10.50 -1.71
CA LYS A 168 -2.73 10.16 -1.89
C LYS A 168 -1.97 11.35 -2.50
N PRO A 169 -0.84 11.79 -1.91
CA PRO A 169 -0.03 12.87 -2.47
C PRO A 169 0.35 12.62 -3.93
N ARG A 170 0.12 13.61 -4.77
CA ARG A 170 0.46 13.63 -6.19
C ARG A 170 1.00 15.01 -6.55
N PRO A 171 1.89 15.15 -7.56
CA PRO A 171 2.48 16.44 -7.94
C PRO A 171 1.47 17.57 -8.19
N ASN A 172 0.21 17.23 -8.49
CA ASN A 172 -0.82 18.19 -8.89
C ASN A 172 -1.94 18.34 -7.85
N ASN A 173 -1.76 17.84 -6.62
CA ASN A 173 -2.75 18.04 -5.58
C ASN A 173 -2.18 18.74 -4.34
N GLU A 174 -3.06 19.28 -3.51
CA GLU A 174 -2.74 20.03 -2.28
C GLU A 174 -1.92 19.24 -1.25
N PHE A 175 -1.94 17.91 -1.33
CA PHE A 175 -1.22 17.03 -0.40
C PHE A 175 0.22 16.77 -0.83
N TRP A 176 0.63 17.26 -2.02
CA TRP A 176 2.02 17.14 -2.45
C TRP A 176 2.93 17.95 -1.54
N GLY A 177 3.91 17.31 -0.90
CA GLY A 177 4.83 17.95 0.06
C GLY A 177 4.37 17.92 1.52
N THR A 178 3.21 17.35 1.81
CA THR A 178 2.71 17.27 3.20
C THR A 178 2.92 15.86 3.77
N ASP A 179 3.20 15.78 5.07
CA ASP A 179 3.26 14.51 5.79
C ASP A 179 1.86 14.13 6.30
N ILE A 180 1.49 12.85 6.18
CA ILE A 180 0.24 12.34 6.72
C ILE A 180 0.20 12.41 8.25
N LYS A 181 1.33 12.36 8.91
CA LYS A 181 1.44 12.45 10.37
C LYS A 181 0.89 13.75 10.91
N ASP A 182 1.03 14.85 10.16
CA ASP A 182 0.46 16.15 10.55
C ASP A 182 -1.07 16.11 10.60
N ASP A 183 -1.70 15.36 9.68
CA ASP A 183 -3.15 15.18 9.68
C ASP A 183 -3.60 14.17 10.75
N ILE A 184 -2.83 13.10 10.97
CA ILE A 184 -3.17 12.08 11.97
C ILE A 184 -3.11 12.65 13.39
N LYS A 185 -2.18 13.58 13.66
CA LYS A 185 -1.96 14.12 14.99
C LYS A 185 -3.23 14.65 15.66
N ASN A 186 -4.13 15.25 14.90
CA ASN A 186 -5.38 15.82 15.40
C ASN A 186 -6.63 15.01 14.94
N ALA A 187 -6.45 13.89 14.27
CA ALA A 187 -7.56 13.04 13.88
C ALA A 187 -8.06 12.21 15.07
N TRP A 188 -9.37 12.12 15.23
CA TRP A 188 -10.00 11.21 16.19
C TRP A 188 -9.85 9.75 15.75
N CYS A 189 -10.05 9.50 14.44
CA CYS A 189 -9.74 8.21 13.84
C CYS A 189 -9.36 8.37 12.36
N VAL A 190 -8.69 7.35 11.83
CA VAL A 190 -8.34 7.22 10.42
C VAL A 190 -9.20 6.13 9.80
N VAL A 191 -9.92 6.46 8.72
CA VAL A 191 -10.74 5.53 7.96
C VAL A 191 -10.15 5.36 6.57
N THR A 192 -9.90 4.14 6.17
CA THR A 192 -9.31 3.82 4.87
C THR A 192 -9.75 2.45 4.38
N ASN A 193 -9.63 2.19 3.08
CA ASN A 193 -9.88 0.85 2.53
C ASN A 193 -8.58 0.01 2.39
N MET A 194 -7.62 0.45 1.59
CA MET A 194 -6.41 -0.32 1.28
C MET A 194 -5.16 0.57 1.22
N SER A 195 -5.08 1.58 2.08
CA SER A 195 -3.95 2.50 2.13
C SER A 195 -3.01 2.21 3.29
N LEU A 196 -1.74 2.52 3.11
CA LEU A 196 -0.73 2.49 4.19
C LEU A 196 -1.05 3.46 5.33
N SER A 197 -1.92 4.45 5.09
CA SER A 197 -2.42 5.35 6.13
C SER A 197 -3.07 4.62 7.32
N ALA A 198 -3.53 3.37 7.14
CA ALA A 198 -3.97 2.54 8.26
C ALA A 198 -2.83 2.26 9.25
N ILE A 199 -1.65 1.93 8.72
CA ILE A 199 -0.45 1.68 9.55
C ILE A 199 -0.01 2.97 10.24
N ASP A 200 0.03 4.09 9.48
CA ASP A 200 0.34 5.40 10.07
C ASP A 200 -0.64 5.77 11.18
N GLY A 201 -1.95 5.49 10.99
CA GLY A 201 -2.98 5.72 12.02
C GLY A 201 -2.85 4.86 13.26
N ILE A 202 -2.32 3.63 13.15
CA ILE A 202 -2.08 2.72 14.28
C ILE A 202 -0.83 3.13 15.07
N LEU A 203 0.18 3.65 14.39
CA LEU A 203 1.50 3.96 14.99
C LEU A 203 1.59 5.40 15.55
N ASN A 204 0.67 6.28 15.24
CA ASN A 204 0.67 7.69 15.66
C ASN A 204 -0.61 8.11 16.36
#